data_e4476d67c7b2b4f10d8b0a2548bb6d82
#
_entry.id   e4476d67c7b2b4f10d8b0a2548bb6d82
#
_cell.length_a   1.000
_cell.length_b   1.000
_cell.length_c   1.000
_cell.angle_alpha   90.00
_cell.angle_beta   90.00
_cell.angle_gamma   90.00
#
_symmetry.space_group_name_H-M   'P 1'
#
loop_
_entity.id
_entity.type
_entity.pdbx_description
1 polymer ?
#
loop_
_entity_poly.entity_id
_entity_poly.type
_entity_poly.pdbx_seq_one_letter_code
_entity_poly.pdbx_strand_id
1 'polypeptide(L)'
;EDAVEIKSRVIENFRVGSDQTRFGEFEFVGGLELSSSSSALGAMSALRLSADRQRFLGVMDTGFWYAGRFERDENSRLIGVRDFFVSPILGADGRFSNEKWLFDAEGLALRGDEVLVSFERLHRVDIYPARAPGGAKPVGTLPLLIPLSELRGNRGLETVTVAPERSPIAGA
;
A
#
# COMPACT_ATOMS: atom_id res chain seq x y z
N GLU A 1 -15.58 5.74 -3.47
CA GLU A 1 -15.11 4.49 -2.84
C GLU A 1 -16.04 3.37 -3.30
N ASP A 2 -15.51 2.44 -4.07
CA ASP A 2 -16.26 1.37 -4.72
C ASP A 2 -15.93 0.03 -4.08
N ALA A 3 -16.97 -0.72 -3.69
CA ALA A 3 -16.80 -2.09 -3.23
C ALA A 3 -16.41 -2.99 -4.41
N VAL A 4 -15.37 -3.79 -4.23
CA VAL A 4 -14.85 -4.69 -5.26
C VAL A 4 -14.91 -6.13 -4.75
N GLU A 5 -15.53 -6.99 -5.55
CA GLU A 5 -15.54 -8.42 -5.26
C GLU A 5 -14.15 -9.01 -5.47
N ILE A 6 -13.62 -9.64 -4.43
CA ILE A 6 -12.31 -10.29 -4.43
C ILE A 6 -12.48 -11.80 -4.26
N LYS A 7 -11.86 -12.55 -5.14
CA LYS A 7 -11.66 -13.99 -4.96
C LYS A 7 -10.30 -14.21 -4.35
N SER A 8 -10.27 -14.95 -3.25
CA SER A 8 -9.05 -15.30 -2.52
C SER A 8 -8.73 -16.77 -2.72
N ARG A 9 -7.49 -17.08 -3.04
CA ARG A 9 -6.95 -18.44 -3.06
C ARG A 9 -5.82 -18.53 -2.04
N VAL A 10 -5.92 -19.47 -1.12
CA VAL A 10 -4.88 -19.71 -0.10
C VAL A 10 -3.64 -20.30 -0.78
N ILE A 11 -2.48 -19.76 -0.44
CA ILE A 11 -1.17 -20.29 -0.80
C ILE A 11 -0.68 -21.08 0.41
N GLU A 12 -0.73 -22.41 0.33
CA GLU A 12 -0.39 -23.28 1.43
C GLU A 12 1.13 -23.48 1.55
N ASN A 13 1.82 -23.52 0.42
CA ASN A 13 3.26 -23.81 0.34
C ASN A 13 4.00 -22.68 -0.38
N PHE A 14 5.14 -22.25 0.14
CA PHE A 14 6.00 -21.25 -0.50
C PHE A 14 6.62 -21.76 -1.81
N ARG A 15 6.92 -23.06 -1.87
CA ARG A 15 7.40 -23.72 -3.08
C ARG A 15 6.40 -24.79 -3.52
N VAL A 16 6.08 -24.78 -4.79
CA VAL A 16 5.23 -25.80 -5.40
C VAL A 16 5.87 -27.17 -5.22
N GLY A 17 5.10 -28.13 -4.69
CA GLY A 17 5.56 -29.51 -4.47
C GLY A 17 6.51 -29.70 -3.29
N SER A 18 6.56 -28.77 -2.34
CA SER A 18 7.41 -28.88 -1.15
C SER A 18 6.65 -28.39 0.09
N ASP A 19 6.71 -29.20 1.16
CA ASP A 19 6.16 -28.85 2.48
C ASP A 19 7.14 -28.04 3.33
N GLN A 20 8.26 -27.61 2.76
CA GLN A 20 9.24 -26.79 3.47
C GLN A 20 8.64 -25.44 3.82
N THR A 21 8.59 -25.11 5.13
CA THR A 21 8.12 -23.82 5.65
C THR A 21 9.27 -22.92 6.07
N ARG A 22 10.47 -23.45 6.34
CA ARG A 22 11.60 -22.67 6.86
C ARG A 22 12.67 -22.42 5.80
N PHE A 23 13.05 -21.16 5.63
CA PHE A 23 14.01 -20.66 4.64
C PHE A 23 15.02 -19.74 5.33
N GLY A 24 16.10 -20.33 5.87
CA GLY A 24 17.03 -19.60 6.75
C GLY A 24 16.34 -19.17 8.04
N GLU A 25 16.37 -17.86 8.32
CA GLU A 25 15.72 -17.26 9.48
C GLU A 25 14.22 -16.96 9.26
N PHE A 26 13.71 -17.17 8.06
CA PHE A 26 12.32 -16.89 7.72
C PHE A 26 11.47 -18.16 7.79
N GLU A 27 10.25 -17.99 8.27
CA GLU A 27 9.23 -19.04 8.25
C GLU A 27 8.04 -18.59 7.42
N PHE A 28 7.63 -19.40 6.47
CA PHE A 28 6.41 -19.17 5.70
C PHE A 28 5.20 -19.58 6.53
N VAL A 29 4.37 -18.61 6.86
CA VAL A 29 3.16 -18.81 7.68
C VAL A 29 1.86 -18.84 6.86
N GLY A 30 1.92 -18.48 5.58
CA GLY A 30 0.79 -18.50 4.66
C GLY A 30 0.78 -17.32 3.71
N GLY A 31 -0.09 -17.37 2.72
CA GLY A 31 -0.28 -16.30 1.75
C GLY A 31 -1.65 -16.39 1.08
N LEU A 32 -2.01 -15.33 0.39
CA LEU A 32 -3.22 -15.26 -0.43
C LEU A 32 -2.87 -14.76 -1.83
N GLU A 33 -3.45 -15.40 -2.81
CA GLU A 33 -3.57 -14.84 -4.16
C GLU A 33 -4.94 -14.20 -4.26
N LEU A 34 -4.96 -12.92 -4.64
CA LEU A 34 -6.18 -12.14 -4.81
C LEU A 34 -6.45 -11.92 -6.29
N SER A 35 -7.69 -12.10 -6.70
CA SER A 35 -8.14 -11.83 -8.06
C SER A 35 -9.51 -11.16 -8.07
N SER A 36 -9.80 -10.40 -9.11
CA SER A 36 -11.08 -9.74 -9.32
C SER A 36 -11.36 -9.61 -10.81
N SER A 37 -12.63 -9.49 -11.16
CA SER A 37 -13.06 -9.07 -12.49
C SER A 37 -12.98 -7.55 -12.68
N SER A 38 -12.78 -6.79 -11.63
CA SER A 38 -12.62 -5.33 -11.68
C SER A 38 -11.26 -4.95 -12.23
N SER A 39 -11.23 -4.10 -13.25
CA SER A 39 -10.00 -3.52 -13.79
C SER A 39 -9.31 -2.53 -12.84
N ALA A 40 -9.98 -2.14 -11.76
CA ALA A 40 -9.40 -1.27 -10.73
C ALA A 40 -8.45 -2.03 -9.82
N LEU A 41 -8.50 -3.38 -9.77
CA LEU A 41 -7.56 -4.18 -9.00
C LEU A 41 -6.31 -4.46 -9.85
N GLY A 42 -5.14 -4.11 -9.33
CA GLY A 42 -3.85 -4.45 -9.94
C GLY A 42 -2.70 -3.69 -9.34
N ALA A 43 -1.47 -4.18 -9.55
CA ALA A 43 -0.23 -3.50 -9.22
C ALA A 43 -0.21 -2.88 -7.80
N MET A 44 -0.47 -3.70 -6.79
CA MET A 44 -0.41 -3.31 -5.37
C MET A 44 1.04 -3.04 -4.98
N SER A 45 1.37 -1.78 -4.68
CA SER A 45 2.74 -1.33 -4.41
C SER A 45 3.07 -1.27 -2.92
N ALA A 46 2.16 -0.80 -2.09
CA ALA A 46 2.39 -0.71 -0.66
C ALA A 46 1.16 -1.11 0.16
N LEU A 47 1.41 -1.66 1.35
CA LEU A 47 0.38 -2.08 2.30
C LEU A 47 0.79 -1.76 3.73
N ARG A 48 -0.16 -1.27 4.53
CA ARG A 48 -0.01 -1.09 5.97
C ARG A 48 -1.17 -1.75 6.71
N LEU A 49 -0.86 -2.36 7.84
CA LEU A 49 -1.82 -3.02 8.70
C LEU A 49 -2.28 -2.10 9.83
N SER A 50 -3.54 -2.23 10.23
CA SER A 50 -4.00 -1.70 11.52
C SER A 50 -3.26 -2.37 12.70
N ALA A 51 -3.29 -1.73 13.88
CA ALA A 51 -2.60 -2.24 15.06
C ALA A 51 -3.07 -3.66 15.47
N ASP A 52 -4.34 -3.96 15.25
CA ASP A 52 -4.92 -5.29 15.48
C ASP A 52 -4.64 -6.29 14.35
N ARG A 53 -3.95 -5.85 13.27
CA ARG A 53 -3.63 -6.63 12.06
C ARG A 53 -4.83 -7.23 11.33
N GLN A 54 -6.03 -6.69 11.57
CA GLN A 54 -7.25 -7.17 10.93
C GLN A 54 -7.58 -6.40 9.66
N ARG A 55 -7.23 -5.11 9.62
CA ARG A 55 -7.50 -4.24 8.47
C ARG A 55 -6.21 -3.87 7.78
N PHE A 56 -6.32 -3.56 6.52
CA PHE A 56 -5.22 -3.03 5.73
C PHE A 56 -5.66 -1.82 4.91
N LEU A 57 -4.69 -0.97 4.63
CA LEU A 57 -4.76 0.14 3.69
C LEU A 57 -3.53 0.07 2.79
N GLY A 58 -3.69 0.31 1.52
CA GLY A 58 -2.60 0.31 0.57
C GLY A 58 -2.81 1.24 -0.61
N VAL A 59 -1.81 1.32 -1.47
CA VAL A 59 -1.83 2.07 -2.72
C VAL A 59 -1.41 1.16 -3.87
N MET A 60 -1.93 1.47 -5.05
CA MET A 60 -1.60 0.83 -6.32
C MET A 60 -0.84 1.82 -7.22
N ASP A 61 0.10 1.34 -8.01
CA ASP A 61 0.83 2.13 -9.00
C ASP A 61 -0.08 2.72 -10.09
N THR A 62 -1.31 2.23 -10.17
CA THR A 62 -2.36 2.75 -11.04
C THR A 62 -3.09 3.97 -10.47
N GLY A 63 -2.67 4.49 -9.31
CA GLY A 63 -3.24 5.68 -8.70
C GLY A 63 -4.51 5.44 -7.88
N PHE A 64 -4.64 4.26 -7.28
CA PHE A 64 -5.78 3.92 -6.44
C PHE A 64 -5.35 3.57 -5.01
N TRP A 65 -6.18 3.95 -4.06
CA TRP A 65 -6.21 3.37 -2.74
C TRP A 65 -6.90 2.01 -2.79
N TYR A 66 -6.47 1.10 -1.94
CA TYR A 66 -7.24 -0.09 -1.61
C TYR A 66 -7.26 -0.31 -0.09
N ALA A 67 -8.36 -0.82 0.39
CA ALA A 67 -8.54 -1.15 1.80
C ALA A 67 -9.41 -2.39 1.95
N GLY A 68 -9.29 -3.07 3.07
CA GLY A 68 -10.08 -4.26 3.35
C GLY A 68 -9.77 -4.87 4.70
N ARG A 69 -10.31 -6.06 4.90
CA ARG A 69 -10.09 -6.87 6.10
C ARG A 69 -9.58 -8.24 5.73
N PHE A 70 -8.61 -8.74 6.51
CA PHE A 70 -8.21 -10.13 6.44
C PHE A 70 -9.21 -11.02 7.15
N GLU A 71 -9.49 -12.17 6.54
CA GLU A 71 -10.16 -13.30 7.16
C GLU A 71 -9.11 -14.31 7.61
N ARG A 72 -9.29 -14.82 8.83
CA ARG A 72 -8.39 -15.78 9.44
C ARG A 72 -9.17 -16.94 10.01
N ASP A 73 -8.57 -18.12 10.00
CA ASP A 73 -9.07 -19.29 10.68
C ASP A 73 -8.82 -19.23 12.21
N GLU A 74 -9.24 -20.26 12.92
CA GLU A 74 -9.04 -20.43 14.36
C GLU A 74 -7.56 -20.45 14.78
N ASN A 75 -6.65 -20.81 13.87
CA ASN A 75 -5.20 -20.82 14.04
C ASN A 75 -4.54 -19.50 13.60
N SER A 76 -5.32 -18.46 13.34
CA SER A 76 -4.87 -17.15 12.85
C SER A 76 -4.22 -17.17 11.45
N ARG A 77 -4.40 -18.23 10.66
CA ARG A 77 -3.92 -18.30 9.27
C ARG A 77 -4.82 -17.49 8.36
N LEU A 78 -4.22 -16.85 7.38
CA LEU A 78 -4.96 -16.12 6.34
C LEU A 78 -5.75 -17.10 5.47
N ILE A 79 -7.08 -16.87 5.37
CA ILE A 79 -7.98 -17.66 4.54
C ILE A 79 -8.70 -16.84 3.48
N GLY A 80 -8.72 -15.50 3.60
CA GLY A 80 -9.38 -14.64 2.66
C GLY A 80 -9.26 -13.15 2.99
N VAL A 81 -9.94 -12.36 2.18
CA VAL A 81 -10.19 -10.94 2.41
C VAL A 81 -11.67 -10.64 2.21
N ARG A 82 -12.18 -9.66 2.95
CA ARG A 82 -13.54 -9.15 2.85
C ARG A 82 -13.58 -7.63 2.97
N ASP A 83 -14.74 -7.05 2.70
CA ASP A 83 -14.93 -5.60 2.76
C ASP A 83 -13.83 -4.87 1.96
N PHE A 84 -13.56 -5.34 0.73
CA PHE A 84 -12.51 -4.78 -0.11
C PHE A 84 -13.07 -3.60 -0.90
N PHE A 85 -12.39 -2.47 -0.78
CA PHE A 85 -12.75 -1.22 -1.44
C PHE A 85 -11.58 -0.68 -2.22
N VAL A 86 -11.88 0.00 -3.32
CA VAL A 86 -10.94 0.81 -4.08
C VAL A 86 -11.45 2.24 -4.19
N SER A 87 -10.55 3.19 -4.30
CA SER A 87 -10.88 4.61 -4.44
C SER A 87 -9.75 5.32 -5.16
N PRO A 88 -10.01 6.24 -6.09
CA PRO A 88 -8.94 6.96 -6.75
C PRO A 88 -8.16 7.83 -5.77
N ILE A 89 -6.85 7.96 -5.99
CA ILE A 89 -6.01 8.93 -5.31
C ILE A 89 -6.26 10.29 -5.97
N LEU A 90 -6.65 11.28 -5.18
CA LEU A 90 -6.93 12.62 -5.69
C LEU A 90 -5.67 13.50 -5.62
N GLY A 91 -5.48 14.33 -6.62
CA GLY A 91 -4.45 15.37 -6.63
C GLY A 91 -4.82 16.59 -5.77
N ALA A 92 -3.92 17.58 -5.72
CA ALA A 92 -4.11 18.80 -4.96
C ALA A 92 -5.33 19.63 -5.41
N ASP A 93 -5.73 19.49 -6.67
CA ASP A 93 -6.95 20.08 -7.23
C ASP A 93 -8.23 19.31 -6.86
N GLY A 94 -8.13 18.20 -6.14
CA GLY A 94 -9.23 17.32 -5.77
C GLY A 94 -9.73 16.44 -6.90
N ARG A 95 -8.96 16.27 -7.98
CA ARG A 95 -9.34 15.47 -9.14
C ARG A 95 -8.46 14.22 -9.26
N PHE A 96 -9.04 13.20 -9.83
CA PHE A 96 -8.32 12.01 -10.29
C PHE A 96 -7.89 12.20 -11.75
N SER A 97 -6.75 11.64 -12.10
CA SER A 97 -6.29 11.53 -13.48
C SER A 97 -5.85 10.09 -13.80
N ASN A 98 -6.21 9.60 -14.96
CA ASN A 98 -5.75 8.30 -15.47
C ASN A 98 -4.30 8.34 -16.01
N GLU A 99 -3.65 9.49 -15.96
CA GLU A 99 -2.27 9.62 -16.40
C GLU A 99 -1.34 9.00 -15.35
N LYS A 100 -0.86 7.79 -15.61
CA LYS A 100 -0.01 7.02 -14.71
C LYS A 100 1.18 7.84 -14.16
N TRP A 101 1.79 8.68 -14.98
CA TRP A 101 2.95 9.49 -14.58
C TRP A 101 2.64 10.51 -13.45
N LEU A 102 1.36 10.84 -13.23
CA LEU A 102 0.91 11.72 -12.15
C LEU A 102 0.68 10.96 -10.84
N PHE A 103 0.26 9.70 -10.92
CA PHE A 103 -0.22 8.91 -9.78
C PHE A 103 0.43 7.52 -9.67
N ASP A 104 1.68 7.40 -10.09
CA ASP A 104 2.50 6.18 -9.93
C ASP A 104 2.89 6.03 -8.44
N ALA A 105 1.93 5.56 -7.63
CA ALA A 105 2.08 5.47 -6.16
C ALA A 105 2.80 4.19 -5.78
N GLU A 106 3.95 4.31 -5.07
CA GLU A 106 4.84 3.19 -4.78
C GLU A 106 4.97 2.90 -3.28
N GLY A 107 5.02 3.92 -2.45
CA GLY A 107 5.20 3.75 -1.01
C GLY A 107 4.08 4.35 -0.19
N LEU A 108 3.84 3.77 1.00
CA LEU A 108 2.87 4.27 1.96
C LEU A 108 3.42 4.17 3.38
N ALA A 109 3.27 5.22 4.18
CA ALA A 109 3.58 5.20 5.60
C ALA A 109 2.51 5.91 6.43
N LEU A 110 2.35 5.50 7.68
CA LEU A 110 1.43 6.12 8.64
C LEU A 110 2.23 6.99 9.61
N ARG A 111 1.77 8.23 9.82
CA ARG A 111 2.36 9.20 10.74
C ARG A 111 1.26 9.88 11.56
N GLY A 112 0.92 9.33 12.71
CA GLY A 112 -0.21 9.84 13.50
C GLY A 112 -1.52 9.79 12.70
N ASP A 113 -2.17 10.94 12.53
CA ASP A 113 -3.41 11.08 11.76
C ASP A 113 -3.17 11.34 10.26
N GLU A 114 -1.98 11.08 9.76
CA GLU A 114 -1.58 11.31 8.38
C GLU A 114 -1.14 10.03 7.69
N VAL A 115 -1.37 9.98 6.38
CA VAL A 115 -0.83 8.96 5.48
C VAL A 115 0.11 9.64 4.50
N LEU A 116 1.35 9.20 4.45
CA LEU A 116 2.35 9.62 3.48
C LEU A 116 2.31 8.67 2.30
N VAL A 117 2.24 9.21 1.09
CA VAL A 117 2.31 8.43 -0.15
C VAL A 117 3.43 8.96 -1.01
N SER A 118 4.39 8.09 -1.34
CA SER A 118 5.43 8.41 -2.32
C SER A 118 4.96 8.08 -3.73
N PHE A 119 5.29 8.97 -4.66
CA PHE A 119 5.03 8.81 -6.08
C PHE A 119 6.34 8.77 -6.85
N GLU A 120 6.44 7.80 -7.73
CA GLU A 120 7.51 7.70 -8.70
C GLU A 120 7.33 8.75 -9.81
N ARG A 121 7.96 8.70 -10.89
CA ARG A 121 7.86 9.57 -12.07
C ARG A 121 7.75 11.07 -11.78
N LEU A 122 6.64 11.57 -11.25
CA LEU A 122 6.51 12.91 -10.68
C LEU A 122 6.86 12.83 -9.19
N HIS A 123 8.16 12.77 -8.91
CA HIS A 123 8.71 12.50 -7.58
C HIS A 123 8.20 13.47 -6.53
N ARG A 124 7.42 12.96 -5.60
CA ARG A 124 6.90 13.69 -4.45
C ARG A 124 6.44 12.73 -3.36
N VAL A 125 6.27 13.23 -2.17
CA VAL A 125 5.59 12.55 -1.07
C VAL A 125 4.44 13.42 -0.63
N ASP A 126 3.22 13.03 -0.97
CA ASP A 126 2.02 13.75 -0.57
C ASP A 126 1.49 13.24 0.77
N ILE A 127 0.87 14.14 1.53
CA ILE A 127 0.30 13.90 2.84
C ILE A 127 -1.21 13.89 2.72
N TYR A 128 -1.84 12.80 3.12
CA TYR A 128 -3.29 12.66 3.16
C TYR A 128 -3.79 12.47 4.59
N PRO A 129 -5.05 12.84 4.91
CA PRO A 129 -5.63 12.53 6.20
C PRO A 129 -5.80 11.01 6.35
N ALA A 130 -5.43 10.43 7.50
CA ALA A 130 -5.56 8.99 7.73
C ALA A 130 -7.02 8.52 7.83
N ARG A 131 -7.93 9.43 8.20
CA ARG A 131 -9.37 9.16 8.18
C ARG A 131 -9.91 9.33 6.77
N ALA A 132 -10.36 8.22 6.16
CA ALA A 132 -10.94 8.19 4.82
C ALA A 132 -10.06 8.85 3.74
N PRO A 133 -8.83 8.37 3.50
CA PRO A 133 -7.94 8.96 2.50
C PRO A 133 -8.51 8.86 1.08
N GLY A 134 -9.37 7.84 0.82
CA GLY A 134 -10.02 7.57 -0.47
C GLY A 134 -11.05 8.64 -0.79
N GLY A 135 -11.12 9.73 -0.63
CA GLY A 135 -12.02 10.83 -1.04
C GLY A 135 -11.41 12.19 -0.67
N ALA A 136 -10.23 12.14 -0.06
CA ALA A 136 -9.52 13.32 0.37
C ALA A 136 -8.48 13.73 -0.68
N LYS A 137 -8.33 15.05 -0.85
CA LYS A 137 -7.14 15.61 -1.51
C LYS A 137 -5.98 15.66 -0.51
N PRO A 138 -4.72 15.71 -0.98
CA PRO A 138 -3.58 15.88 -0.09
C PRO A 138 -3.69 17.20 0.69
N VAL A 139 -3.27 17.17 1.94
CA VAL A 139 -3.21 18.33 2.84
C VAL A 139 -1.86 19.03 2.78
N GLY A 140 -0.88 18.41 2.15
CA GLY A 140 0.48 18.94 1.96
C GLY A 140 1.36 17.98 1.19
N THR A 141 2.59 18.42 0.94
CA THR A 141 3.64 17.63 0.30
C THR A 141 4.92 17.80 1.12
N LEU A 142 5.64 16.72 1.38
CA LEU A 142 6.92 16.79 2.08
C LEU A 142 8.00 17.39 1.17
N PRO A 143 8.85 18.28 1.68
CA PRO A 143 10.02 18.72 0.94
C PRO A 143 11.00 17.55 0.77
N LEU A 144 11.43 17.30 -0.46
CA LEU A 144 12.50 16.34 -0.73
C LEU A 144 13.84 17.02 -0.58
N LEU A 145 14.70 16.47 0.27
CA LEU A 145 16.06 16.96 0.49
C LEU A 145 17.05 16.48 -0.59
N ILE A 146 16.63 15.53 -1.42
CA ILE A 146 17.40 15.01 -2.54
C ILE A 146 17.06 15.82 -3.79
N PRO A 147 18.05 16.27 -4.57
CA PRO A 147 17.79 16.92 -5.85
C PRO A 147 16.99 16.01 -6.77
N LEU A 148 15.86 16.50 -7.30
CA LEU A 148 14.99 15.70 -8.17
C LEU A 148 15.70 15.22 -9.45
N SER A 149 16.72 15.94 -9.92
CA SER A 149 17.56 15.57 -11.05
C SER A 149 18.36 14.28 -10.85
N GLU A 150 18.59 13.89 -9.58
CA GLU A 150 19.32 12.66 -9.23
C GLU A 150 18.39 11.44 -9.21
N LEU A 151 17.07 11.65 -9.20
CA LEU A 151 16.08 10.59 -9.21
C LEU A 151 15.78 10.13 -10.63
N ARG A 152 15.81 8.82 -10.84
CA ARG A 152 15.48 8.23 -12.14
C ARG A 152 13.97 8.20 -12.31
N GLY A 153 13.47 8.51 -13.51
CA GLY A 153 12.04 8.60 -13.82
C GLY A 153 11.23 7.31 -13.59
N ASN A 154 11.87 6.15 -13.44
CA ASN A 154 11.22 4.87 -13.19
C ASN A 154 12.07 3.99 -12.28
N ARG A 155 12.61 4.53 -11.20
CA ARG A 155 13.33 3.93 -10.07
C ARG A 155 13.62 5.03 -9.05
N GLY A 156 12.59 5.81 -8.73
CA GLY A 156 12.72 6.97 -7.86
C GLY A 156 12.30 6.67 -6.42
N LEU A 157 11.17 7.23 -6.01
CA LEU A 157 10.67 7.10 -4.63
C LEU A 157 9.82 5.82 -4.46
N GLU A 158 10.46 4.67 -4.50
CA GLU A 158 9.85 3.34 -4.41
C GLU A 158 9.24 3.03 -3.03
N THR A 159 9.75 3.67 -2.00
CA THR A 159 9.27 3.42 -0.64
C THR A 159 9.34 4.66 0.24
N VAL A 160 8.45 4.72 1.21
CA VAL A 160 8.46 5.70 2.29
C VAL A 160 8.19 5.00 3.61
N THR A 161 8.90 5.43 4.66
CA THR A 161 8.67 4.95 6.02
C THR A 161 8.82 6.08 7.02
N VAL A 162 8.24 5.89 8.19
CA VAL A 162 8.37 6.80 9.33
C VAL A 162 9.19 6.11 10.39
N ALA A 163 10.29 6.72 10.82
CA ALA A 163 11.09 6.21 11.91
C ALA A 163 10.32 6.37 13.23
N PRO A 164 10.25 5.34 14.08
CA PRO A 164 9.68 5.48 15.42
C PRO A 164 10.44 6.52 16.25
N GLU A 165 9.76 7.23 17.15
CA GLU A 165 10.36 8.29 17.99
C GLU A 165 11.65 7.85 18.73
N ARG A 166 11.73 6.56 19.10
CA ARG A 166 12.90 5.98 19.77
C ARG A 166 13.95 5.44 18.80
N SER A 167 13.79 5.63 17.51
CA SER A 167 14.77 5.23 16.51
C SER A 167 15.98 6.16 16.58
N PRO A 168 17.22 5.64 16.38
CA PRO A 168 18.41 6.48 16.29
C PRO A 168 18.38 7.45 15.10
N ILE A 169 17.48 7.24 14.14
CA ILE A 169 17.23 8.13 13.00
C ILE A 169 15.93 8.92 13.11
N ALA A 170 15.29 8.96 14.29
CA ALA A 170 14.09 9.74 14.51
C ALA A 170 14.40 11.23 14.36
N GLY A 171 13.65 11.93 13.51
CA GLY A 171 13.87 13.35 13.23
C GLY A 171 14.96 13.66 12.20
N ALA A 172 15.48 12.65 11.52
CA ALA A 172 16.41 12.81 10.41
C ALA A 172 15.68 13.13 9.10
#